data_a3cdeb9cf60a76783d5c83ef0a96fc80
#
_entry.id   a3cdeb9cf60a76783d5c83ef0a96fc80
#
_cell.length_a   1.000
_cell.length_b   1.000
_cell.length_c   1.000
_cell.angle_alpha   90.00
_cell.angle_beta   90.00
_cell.angle_gamma   90.00
#
_symmetry.space_group_name_H-M   'P 1'
#
loop_
_entity.id
_entity.type
_entity.pdbx_description
1 polymer ?
#
loop_
_entity_poly.entity_id
_entity_poly.type
_entity_poly.pdbx_seq_one_letter_code
_entity_poly.pdbx_strand_id
1 'polypeptide(L)'
;GIPAYSTSKTGYFSTQEIVTVLNYLHLCDNPCQEIPFTAILRSPICGCTDAELAAVRCVDKDVKIYEACGKYAAVGEDEALREKLRRFLTQLEMLRSRVPYTPIHELITQILEETGYGGYASAMPGGVQRRANLEMLVEKAVEFEATSYRGLFNFIRYIEQLQKYEVDFGEVNIYGESADTVRIMSIHKSKGLELSLIHISEPT
;
A
#
# COMPACT_ATOMS: atom_id res chain seq x y z
N GLY A 1 3.94 5.37 -30.84
CA GLY A 1 3.95 6.62 -30.07
C GLY A 1 5.32 6.86 -29.46
N ILE A 2 5.68 8.10 -29.22
CA ILE A 2 6.94 8.45 -28.54
C ILE A 2 6.74 8.11 -27.05
N PRO A 3 7.57 7.27 -26.43
CA PRO A 3 7.46 6.99 -25.01
C PRO A 3 7.77 8.26 -24.22
N ALA A 4 6.82 8.68 -23.38
CA ALA A 4 6.96 9.85 -22.53
C ALA A 4 6.57 9.50 -21.10
N TYR A 5 7.27 10.03 -20.12
CA TYR A 5 6.88 9.92 -18.73
C TYR A 5 6.86 11.28 -18.03
N SER A 6 5.93 11.43 -17.12
CA SER A 6 5.82 12.61 -16.25
C SER A 6 6.32 12.25 -14.86
N THR A 7 7.18 13.08 -14.29
CA THR A 7 7.46 13.01 -12.86
C THR A 7 6.21 13.50 -12.13
N SER A 8 5.28 12.58 -11.83
CA SER A 8 4.02 12.91 -11.19
C SER A 8 4.25 13.49 -9.79
N LYS A 9 3.33 14.40 -9.37
CA LYS A 9 3.35 15.00 -8.04
C LYS A 9 2.75 14.09 -6.96
N THR A 10 2.25 12.92 -7.32
CA THR A 10 1.77 11.96 -6.34
C THR A 10 2.99 11.35 -5.66
N GLY A 11 3.19 11.69 -4.40
CA GLY A 11 4.30 11.14 -3.63
C GLY A 11 4.23 9.61 -3.60
N TYR A 12 5.37 8.95 -3.59
CA TYR A 12 5.53 7.50 -3.53
C TYR A 12 4.59 6.83 -2.51
N PHE A 13 4.53 7.38 -1.29
CA PHE A 13 3.71 6.84 -0.21
C PHE A 13 2.19 7.01 -0.39
N SER A 14 1.75 7.83 -1.35
CA SER A 14 0.33 8.01 -1.67
C SER A 14 -0.16 7.13 -2.81
N THR A 15 0.72 6.33 -3.41
CA THR A 15 0.33 5.37 -4.45
C THR A 15 -0.51 4.25 -3.85
N GLN A 16 -1.51 3.79 -4.60
CA GLN A 16 -2.51 2.84 -4.09
C GLN A 16 -1.88 1.55 -3.58
N GLU A 17 -0.89 1.01 -4.28
CA GLU A 17 -0.20 -0.22 -3.90
C GLU A 17 0.53 -0.07 -2.55
N ILE A 18 1.19 1.06 -2.33
CA ILE A 18 1.91 1.34 -1.08
C ILE A 18 0.92 1.57 0.07
N VAL A 19 -0.11 2.39 -0.15
CA VAL A 19 -1.17 2.63 0.86
C VAL A 19 -1.83 1.32 1.29
N THR A 20 -2.08 0.39 0.35
CA THR A 20 -2.69 -0.90 0.69
C THR A 20 -1.77 -1.74 1.57
N VAL A 21 -0.49 -1.86 1.24
CA VAL A 21 0.47 -2.63 2.05
C VAL A 21 0.67 -1.98 3.42
N LEU A 22 0.78 -0.65 3.49
CA LEU A 22 0.91 0.07 4.77
C LEU A 22 -0.32 -0.15 5.65
N ASN A 23 -1.54 -0.11 5.09
CA ASN A 23 -2.75 -0.44 5.85
C ASN A 23 -2.71 -1.88 6.37
N TYR A 24 -2.22 -2.84 5.58
CA TYR A 24 -2.09 -4.22 6.06
C TYR A 24 -1.06 -4.34 7.21
N LEU A 25 0.07 -3.64 7.13
CA LEU A 25 1.05 -3.56 8.20
C LEU A 25 0.45 -2.94 9.48
N HIS A 26 -0.38 -1.90 9.34
CA HIS A 26 -1.14 -1.36 10.47
C HIS A 26 -2.04 -2.41 11.13
N LEU A 27 -2.68 -3.30 10.34
CA LEU A 27 -3.49 -4.39 10.91
C LEU A 27 -2.65 -5.46 11.59
N CYS A 28 -1.46 -5.73 11.08
CA CYS A 28 -0.52 -6.64 11.72
C CYS A 28 -0.08 -6.12 13.10
N ASP A 29 0.09 -4.81 13.23
CA ASP A 29 0.40 -4.15 14.50
C ASP A 29 -0.84 -4.09 15.41
N ASN A 30 -1.94 -3.52 14.91
CA ASN A 30 -3.19 -3.37 15.66
C ASN A 30 -4.42 -3.46 14.74
N PRO A 31 -5.19 -4.57 14.76
CA PRO A 31 -6.35 -4.77 13.91
C PRO A 31 -7.57 -3.92 14.30
N CYS A 32 -7.56 -3.30 15.49
CA CYS A 32 -8.66 -2.46 15.96
C CYS A 32 -8.67 -1.05 15.35
N GLN A 33 -7.80 -0.77 14.38
CA GLN A 33 -7.77 0.49 13.65
C GLN A 33 -8.84 0.50 12.54
N GLU A 34 -9.90 1.30 12.72
CA GLU A 34 -11.10 1.33 11.85
C GLU A 34 -10.78 1.65 10.38
N ILE A 35 -9.95 2.69 10.14
CA ILE A 35 -9.65 3.15 8.78
C ILE A 35 -8.80 2.14 8.01
N PRO A 36 -7.64 1.68 8.51
CA PRO A 36 -6.86 0.64 7.84
C PRO A 36 -7.65 -0.65 7.63
N PHE A 37 -8.44 -1.07 8.62
CA PHE A 37 -9.22 -2.30 8.53
C PHE A 37 -10.26 -2.22 7.42
N THR A 38 -11.05 -1.15 7.39
CA THR A 38 -12.06 -0.93 6.34
C THR A 38 -11.41 -0.81 4.96
N ALA A 39 -10.25 -0.14 4.87
CA ALA A 39 -9.51 -0.02 3.62
C ALA A 39 -9.08 -1.39 3.08
N ILE A 40 -8.59 -2.30 3.93
CA ILE A 40 -8.21 -3.65 3.52
C ILE A 40 -9.42 -4.50 3.17
N LEU A 41 -10.54 -4.40 3.90
CA LEU A 41 -11.77 -5.10 3.53
C LEU A 41 -12.24 -4.74 2.11
N ARG A 42 -12.13 -3.47 1.71
CA ARG A 42 -12.48 -2.99 0.36
C ARG A 42 -11.43 -3.28 -0.70
N SER A 43 -10.19 -3.51 -0.29
CA SER A 43 -9.08 -3.78 -1.20
C SER A 43 -9.25 -5.14 -1.89
N PRO A 44 -8.51 -5.40 -2.97
CA PRO A 44 -8.49 -6.71 -3.63
C PRO A 44 -8.08 -7.87 -2.72
N ILE A 45 -7.46 -7.59 -1.58
CA ILE A 45 -7.04 -8.62 -0.61
C ILE A 45 -8.25 -9.33 0.00
N CYS A 46 -9.29 -8.58 0.41
CA CYS A 46 -10.53 -9.15 0.93
C CYS A 46 -11.67 -9.06 -0.09
N GLY A 47 -11.78 -7.96 -0.83
CA GLY A 47 -12.76 -7.78 -1.91
C GLY A 47 -14.20 -7.64 -1.43
N CYS A 48 -14.42 -7.00 -0.28
CA CYS A 48 -15.77 -6.71 0.19
C CYS A 48 -16.40 -5.55 -0.57
N THR A 49 -17.66 -5.72 -0.96
CA THR A 49 -18.51 -4.66 -1.51
C THR A 49 -19.02 -3.74 -0.40
N ASP A 50 -19.55 -2.57 -0.77
CA ASP A 50 -20.14 -1.63 0.18
C ASP A 50 -21.37 -2.23 0.88
N ALA A 51 -22.14 -3.06 0.17
CA ALA A 51 -23.30 -3.77 0.73
C ALA A 51 -22.87 -4.80 1.78
N GLU A 52 -21.80 -5.56 1.51
CA GLU A 52 -21.23 -6.53 2.45
C GLU A 52 -20.67 -5.83 3.71
N LEU A 53 -19.99 -4.70 3.55
CA LEU A 53 -19.51 -3.91 4.68
C LEU A 53 -20.65 -3.36 5.54
N ALA A 54 -21.73 -2.90 4.90
CA ALA A 54 -22.95 -2.46 5.61
C ALA A 54 -23.57 -3.62 6.38
N ALA A 55 -23.68 -4.82 5.79
CA ALA A 55 -24.18 -6.01 6.46
C ALA A 55 -23.35 -6.38 7.69
N VAL A 56 -22.03 -6.37 7.57
CA VAL A 56 -21.12 -6.60 8.69
C VAL A 56 -21.34 -5.56 9.80
N ARG A 57 -21.47 -4.28 9.44
CA ARG A 57 -21.65 -3.21 10.43
C ARG A 57 -23.02 -3.26 11.13
N CYS A 58 -24.03 -3.84 10.47
CA CYS A 58 -25.37 -4.00 11.05
C CYS A 58 -25.43 -5.10 12.13
N VAL A 59 -24.48 -6.03 12.18
CA VAL A 59 -24.45 -7.08 13.22
C VAL A 59 -24.28 -6.49 14.62
N ASP A 60 -23.38 -5.52 14.73
CA ASP A 60 -23.14 -4.80 15.99
C ASP A 60 -22.50 -3.45 15.67
N LYS A 61 -23.24 -2.37 15.98
CA LYS A 61 -22.81 -0.99 15.68
C LYS A 61 -21.87 -0.41 16.73
N ASP A 62 -21.86 -1.00 17.92
CA ASP A 62 -21.14 -0.46 19.08
C ASP A 62 -19.71 -1.01 19.21
N VAL A 63 -19.37 -2.04 18.44
CA VAL A 63 -18.05 -2.65 18.47
C VAL A 63 -17.18 -2.17 17.30
N LYS A 64 -15.87 -2.44 17.39
CA LYS A 64 -14.93 -2.19 16.28
C LYS A 64 -15.25 -3.07 15.08
N ILE A 65 -14.95 -2.58 13.87
CA ILE A 65 -15.22 -3.32 12.62
C ILE A 65 -14.53 -4.69 12.62
N TYR A 66 -13.33 -4.81 13.20
CA TYR A 66 -12.64 -6.09 13.39
C TYR A 66 -13.49 -7.10 14.17
N GLU A 67 -14.06 -6.67 15.30
CA GLU A 67 -14.93 -7.52 16.13
C GLU A 67 -16.25 -7.83 15.42
N ALA A 68 -16.84 -6.85 14.72
CA ALA A 68 -18.04 -7.06 13.92
C ALA A 68 -17.82 -8.09 12.81
N CYS A 69 -16.64 -8.08 12.14
CA CYS A 69 -16.25 -9.10 11.17
C CYS A 69 -16.15 -10.49 11.80
N GLY A 70 -15.58 -10.61 13.00
CA GLY A 70 -15.51 -11.87 13.75
C GLY A 70 -16.91 -12.40 14.10
N LYS A 71 -17.79 -11.54 14.57
CA LYS A 71 -19.21 -11.89 14.84
C LYS A 71 -19.93 -12.33 13.57
N TYR A 72 -19.80 -11.57 12.47
CA TYR A 72 -20.42 -11.93 11.20
C TYR A 72 -19.88 -13.27 10.66
N ALA A 73 -18.57 -13.48 10.72
CA ALA A 73 -17.93 -14.75 10.29
C ALA A 73 -18.46 -15.97 11.06
N ALA A 74 -18.95 -15.78 12.30
CA ALA A 74 -19.54 -16.84 13.12
C ALA A 74 -21.01 -17.11 12.79
N VAL A 75 -21.83 -16.07 12.69
CA VAL A 75 -23.32 -16.18 12.68
C VAL A 75 -24.01 -15.35 11.60
N GLY A 76 -23.29 -14.72 10.66
CA GLY A 76 -23.87 -13.93 9.59
C GLY A 76 -24.80 -14.75 8.68
N GLU A 77 -25.76 -14.09 8.04
CA GLU A 77 -26.75 -14.75 7.18
C GLU A 77 -26.16 -15.25 5.84
N ASP A 78 -25.27 -14.44 5.22
CA ASP A 78 -24.66 -14.77 3.94
C ASP A 78 -23.44 -15.69 4.15
N GLU A 79 -23.55 -16.92 3.67
CA GLU A 79 -22.51 -17.94 3.81
C GLU A 79 -21.23 -17.58 3.01
N ALA A 80 -21.38 -16.97 1.83
CA ALA A 80 -20.24 -16.56 1.01
C ALA A 80 -19.43 -15.46 1.70
N LEU A 81 -20.12 -14.49 2.30
CA LEU A 81 -19.49 -13.42 3.07
C LEU A 81 -18.84 -13.97 4.36
N ARG A 82 -19.53 -14.91 5.08
CA ARG A 82 -18.92 -15.57 6.24
C ARG A 82 -17.58 -16.22 5.89
N GLU A 83 -17.56 -16.99 4.81
CA GLU A 83 -16.33 -17.70 4.38
C GLU A 83 -15.24 -16.74 3.94
N LYS A 84 -15.60 -15.67 3.20
CA LYS A 84 -14.68 -14.59 2.83
C LYS A 84 -14.03 -13.95 4.05
N LEU A 85 -14.81 -13.57 5.03
CA LEU A 85 -14.32 -12.94 6.27
C LEU A 85 -13.51 -13.92 7.11
N ARG A 86 -13.93 -15.17 7.24
CA ARG A 86 -13.20 -16.20 7.98
C ARG A 86 -11.82 -16.43 7.39
N ARG A 87 -11.73 -16.58 6.08
CA ARG A 87 -10.45 -16.74 5.38
C ARG A 87 -9.54 -15.53 5.61
N PHE A 88 -10.06 -14.31 5.45
CA PHE A 88 -9.30 -13.09 5.67
C PHE A 88 -8.80 -12.97 7.12
N LEU A 89 -9.68 -13.17 8.11
CA LEU A 89 -9.30 -13.08 9.53
C LEU A 89 -8.27 -14.14 9.90
N THR A 90 -8.41 -15.37 9.41
CA THR A 90 -7.43 -16.44 9.64
C THR A 90 -6.06 -16.08 9.06
N GLN A 91 -6.02 -15.57 7.84
CA GLN A 91 -4.78 -15.13 7.20
C GLN A 91 -4.14 -13.96 7.96
N LEU A 92 -4.94 -12.97 8.36
CA LEU A 92 -4.46 -11.84 9.16
C LEU A 92 -3.84 -12.29 10.48
N GLU A 93 -4.52 -13.16 11.23
CA GLU A 93 -4.01 -13.66 12.51
C GLU A 93 -2.73 -14.51 12.34
N MET A 94 -2.64 -15.28 11.27
CA MET A 94 -1.44 -16.05 10.95
C MET A 94 -0.24 -15.13 10.70
N LEU A 95 -0.40 -14.09 9.88
CA LEU A 95 0.67 -13.11 9.62
C LEU A 95 1.02 -12.32 10.89
N ARG A 96 0.02 -11.90 11.68
CA ARG A 96 0.22 -11.23 12.96
C ARG A 96 1.04 -12.06 13.95
N SER A 97 0.77 -13.36 14.03
CA SER A 97 1.51 -14.25 14.95
C SER A 97 3.00 -14.34 14.62
N ARG A 98 3.39 -14.04 13.39
CA ARG A 98 4.79 -14.06 12.93
C ARG A 98 5.53 -12.74 13.18
N VAL A 99 4.82 -11.62 13.39
CA VAL A 99 5.42 -10.27 13.55
C VAL A 99 6.58 -10.24 14.54
N PRO A 100 6.51 -10.87 15.73
CA PRO A 100 7.61 -10.81 16.69
C PRO A 100 8.90 -11.53 16.26
N TYR A 101 8.81 -12.42 15.26
CA TYR A 101 9.90 -13.33 14.88
C TYR A 101 10.39 -13.13 13.45
N THR A 102 9.70 -12.28 12.67
CA THR A 102 9.98 -12.09 11.24
C THR A 102 10.51 -10.68 10.99
N PRO A 103 11.63 -10.52 10.28
CA PRO A 103 12.08 -9.21 9.81
C PRO A 103 10.98 -8.51 8.99
N ILE A 104 10.95 -7.17 9.03
CA ILE A 104 9.87 -6.39 8.41
C ILE A 104 9.86 -6.57 6.89
N HIS A 105 11.04 -6.59 6.26
CA HIS A 105 11.16 -6.81 4.81
C HIS A 105 10.63 -8.18 4.38
N GLU A 106 10.87 -9.22 5.20
CA GLU A 106 10.31 -10.56 4.97
C GLU A 106 8.80 -10.58 5.21
N LEU A 107 8.32 -9.88 6.26
CA LEU A 107 6.89 -9.76 6.55
C LEU A 107 6.16 -9.09 5.38
N ILE A 108 6.69 -8.02 4.81
CA ILE A 108 6.13 -7.36 3.62
C ILE A 108 6.06 -8.35 2.45
N THR A 109 7.13 -9.10 2.21
CA THR A 109 7.19 -10.10 1.14
C THR A 109 6.14 -11.20 1.36
N GLN A 110 6.01 -11.73 2.58
CA GLN A 110 4.98 -12.71 2.93
C GLN A 110 3.56 -12.15 2.72
N ILE A 111 3.30 -10.90 3.12
CA ILE A 111 2.01 -10.25 2.86
C ILE A 111 1.71 -10.21 1.36
N LEU A 112 2.66 -9.79 0.54
CA LEU A 112 2.47 -9.70 -0.92
C LEU A 112 2.20 -11.06 -1.57
N GLU A 113 2.90 -12.11 -1.13
CA GLU A 113 2.78 -13.47 -1.66
C GLU A 113 1.51 -14.16 -1.16
N GLU A 114 1.29 -14.21 0.16
CA GLU A 114 0.19 -14.97 0.76
C GLU A 114 -1.18 -14.35 0.49
N THR A 115 -1.26 -13.02 0.36
CA THR A 115 -2.50 -12.34 -0.06
C THR A 115 -2.70 -12.35 -1.57
N GLY A 116 -1.67 -12.68 -2.35
CA GLY A 116 -1.66 -12.55 -3.82
C GLY A 116 -1.64 -11.10 -4.32
N TYR A 117 -1.51 -10.12 -3.42
CA TYR A 117 -1.58 -8.71 -3.77
C TYR A 117 -0.43 -8.25 -4.68
N GLY A 118 0.77 -8.83 -4.52
CA GLY A 118 1.91 -8.55 -5.40
C GLY A 118 1.63 -8.91 -6.87
N GLY A 119 1.02 -10.08 -7.10
CA GLY A 119 0.58 -10.52 -8.43
C GLY A 119 -0.53 -9.64 -8.98
N TYR A 120 -1.54 -9.32 -8.17
CA TYR A 120 -2.62 -8.41 -8.55
C TYR A 120 -2.09 -7.03 -8.97
N ALA A 121 -1.25 -6.39 -8.16
CA ALA A 121 -0.69 -5.08 -8.45
C ALA A 121 0.12 -5.08 -9.76
N SER A 122 0.88 -6.15 -10.01
CA SER A 122 1.66 -6.32 -11.23
C SER A 122 0.80 -6.53 -12.49
N ALA A 123 -0.41 -7.07 -12.36
CA ALA A 123 -1.35 -7.28 -13.47
C ALA A 123 -2.19 -6.05 -13.81
N MET A 124 -2.22 -5.04 -12.93
CA MET A 124 -2.97 -3.79 -13.16
C MET A 124 -2.27 -2.86 -14.17
N PRO A 125 -2.99 -1.90 -14.76
CA PRO A 125 -2.36 -0.85 -15.57
C PRO A 125 -1.21 -0.18 -14.82
N GLY A 126 -0.06 -0.04 -15.46
CA GLY A 126 1.17 0.43 -14.83
C GLY A 126 1.83 -0.60 -13.89
N GLY A 127 1.54 -1.90 -14.07
CA GLY A 127 1.99 -2.97 -13.20
C GLY A 127 3.51 -3.02 -12.98
N VAL A 128 4.31 -2.71 -14.00
CA VAL A 128 5.77 -2.63 -13.86
C VAL A 128 6.17 -1.56 -12.83
N GLN A 129 5.54 -0.38 -12.90
CA GLN A 129 5.78 0.71 -11.94
C GLN A 129 5.31 0.32 -10.54
N ARG A 130 4.11 -0.28 -10.43
CA ARG A 130 3.55 -0.73 -9.14
C ARG A 130 4.45 -1.76 -8.47
N ARG A 131 4.95 -2.71 -9.26
CA ARG A 131 5.90 -3.71 -8.77
C ARG A 131 7.19 -3.06 -8.27
N ALA A 132 7.77 -2.15 -9.03
CA ALA A 132 8.97 -1.41 -8.63
C ALA A 132 8.74 -0.60 -7.34
N ASN A 133 7.55 0.01 -7.17
CA ASN A 133 7.19 0.70 -5.94
C ASN A 133 7.12 -0.26 -4.73
N LEU A 134 6.57 -1.46 -4.92
CA LEU A 134 6.52 -2.48 -3.85
C LEU A 134 7.91 -3.01 -3.49
N GLU A 135 8.78 -3.23 -4.48
CA GLU A 135 10.18 -3.63 -4.27
C GLU A 135 10.94 -2.55 -3.48
N MET A 136 10.74 -1.27 -3.82
CA MET A 136 11.32 -0.15 -3.07
C MET A 136 10.82 -0.09 -1.60
N LEU A 137 9.56 -0.49 -1.32
CA LEU A 137 9.07 -0.57 0.07
C LEU A 137 9.83 -1.63 0.87
N VAL A 138 10.13 -2.78 0.24
CA VAL A 138 10.94 -3.83 0.84
C VAL A 138 12.36 -3.34 1.12
N GLU A 139 12.98 -2.61 0.17
CA GLU A 139 14.30 -2.00 0.36
C GLU A 139 14.32 -0.99 1.51
N LYS A 140 13.26 -0.16 1.62
CA LYS A 140 13.11 0.78 2.76
C LYS A 140 12.99 0.06 4.11
N ALA A 141 12.37 -1.11 4.14
CA ALA A 141 12.32 -1.92 5.34
C ALA A 141 13.72 -2.47 5.71
N VAL A 142 14.50 -2.93 4.74
CA VAL A 142 15.89 -3.36 4.95
C VAL A 142 16.75 -2.21 5.47
N GLU A 143 16.65 -1.01 4.86
CA GLU A 143 17.36 0.19 5.32
C GLU A 143 16.99 0.55 6.77
N PHE A 144 15.70 0.50 7.11
CA PHE A 144 15.24 0.75 8.47
C PHE A 144 15.80 -0.27 9.45
N GLU A 145 15.83 -1.55 9.10
CA GLU A 145 16.36 -2.62 9.96
C GLU A 145 17.86 -2.54 10.20
N ALA A 146 18.60 -1.87 9.33
CA ALA A 146 20.02 -1.56 9.54
C ALA A 146 20.24 -0.49 10.61
N THR A 147 19.19 0.25 11.02
CA THR A 147 19.28 1.27 12.09
C THR A 147 19.20 0.62 13.48
N SER A 148 19.31 1.45 14.52
CA SER A 148 19.13 1.01 15.91
C SER A 148 17.66 0.78 16.29
N TYR A 149 16.71 1.24 15.48
CA TYR A 149 15.28 1.07 15.74
C TYR A 149 14.83 -0.32 15.27
N ARG A 150 13.91 -0.92 16.03
CA ARG A 150 13.40 -2.28 15.78
C ARG A 150 11.89 -2.34 15.89
N GLY A 151 11.31 -3.32 15.22
CA GLY A 151 9.90 -3.69 15.33
C GLY A 151 8.95 -2.92 14.41
N LEU A 152 7.84 -3.57 14.10
CA LEU A 152 6.85 -3.11 13.12
C LEU A 152 6.25 -1.75 13.47
N PHE A 153 5.93 -1.52 14.75
CA PHE A 153 5.40 -0.24 15.23
C PHE A 153 6.33 0.93 14.90
N ASN A 154 7.65 0.77 15.16
CA ASN A 154 8.63 1.82 14.89
C ASN A 154 8.82 2.05 13.38
N PHE A 155 8.74 0.98 12.57
CA PHE A 155 8.77 1.11 11.10
C PHE A 155 7.56 1.89 10.58
N ILE A 156 6.36 1.58 11.05
CA ILE A 156 5.15 2.32 10.67
C ILE A 156 5.31 3.80 11.00
N ARG A 157 5.75 4.14 12.21
CA ARG A 157 6.01 5.53 12.61
C ARG A 157 7.09 6.21 11.77
N TYR A 158 8.13 5.48 11.39
CA TYR A 158 9.16 6.00 10.49
C TYR A 158 8.56 6.37 9.12
N ILE A 159 7.73 5.50 8.54
CA ILE A 159 7.04 5.78 7.28
C ILE A 159 6.08 6.98 7.42
N GLU A 160 5.31 7.07 8.50
CA GLU A 160 4.41 8.21 8.77
C GLU A 160 5.18 9.54 8.88
N GLN A 161 6.37 9.52 9.48
CA GLN A 161 7.24 10.69 9.53
C GLN A 161 7.74 11.09 8.14
N LEU A 162 8.19 10.13 7.33
CA LEU A 162 8.60 10.40 5.95
C LEU A 162 7.47 11.03 5.13
N GLN A 163 6.24 10.53 5.27
CA GLN A 163 5.05 11.11 4.65
C GLN A 163 4.79 12.55 5.11
N LYS A 164 4.88 12.81 6.42
CA LYS A 164 4.60 14.12 7.01
C LYS A 164 5.62 15.19 6.62
N TYR A 165 6.87 14.83 6.47
CA TYR A 165 7.94 15.77 6.11
C TYR A 165 8.09 15.93 4.60
N GLU A 166 7.12 15.41 3.81
CA GLU A 166 7.14 15.48 2.34
C GLU A 166 8.53 15.10 1.77
N VAL A 167 9.17 14.12 2.38
CA VAL A 167 10.33 13.51 1.77
C VAL A 167 9.79 12.74 0.55
N ASP A 168 9.59 13.53 -0.52
CA ASP A 168 9.05 13.03 -1.78
C ASP A 168 10.15 12.19 -2.45
N PHE A 169 10.14 10.90 -2.13
CA PHE A 169 11.02 9.95 -2.80
C PHE A 169 10.63 9.74 -4.25
N GLY A 170 9.67 10.47 -4.81
CA GLY A 170 9.19 10.23 -6.17
C GLY A 170 8.88 8.74 -6.44
N GLU A 171 8.02 8.44 -7.39
CA GLU A 171 7.86 7.05 -7.83
C GLU A 171 9.19 6.51 -8.39
N VAL A 172 9.44 5.21 -8.20
CA VAL A 172 10.64 4.54 -8.75
C VAL A 172 10.74 4.82 -10.25
N ASN A 173 11.86 5.41 -10.68
CA ASN A 173 12.10 5.65 -12.10
C ASN A 173 12.50 4.34 -12.78
N ILE A 174 11.54 3.61 -13.34
CA ILE A 174 11.76 2.37 -14.09
C ILE A 174 12.46 2.60 -15.45
N TYR A 175 12.40 3.83 -15.94
CA TYR A 175 13.15 4.23 -17.15
C TYR A 175 14.46 4.86 -16.70
N GLY A 176 15.56 4.12 -16.77
CA GLY A 176 16.88 4.66 -16.42
C GLY A 176 17.17 5.98 -17.14
N GLU A 177 18.12 6.78 -16.63
CA GLU A 177 18.49 8.10 -17.19
C GLU A 177 18.93 8.02 -18.67
N SER A 178 19.28 6.84 -19.17
CA SER A 178 19.67 6.58 -20.56
C SER A 178 18.55 6.08 -21.47
N ALA A 179 17.29 5.99 -20.99
CA ALA A 179 16.18 5.55 -21.83
C ALA A 179 15.82 6.64 -22.85
N ASP A 180 15.60 6.23 -24.12
CA ASP A 180 15.13 7.12 -25.20
C ASP A 180 13.65 7.48 -24.98
N THR A 181 13.39 8.34 -24.01
CA THR A 181 12.05 8.76 -23.57
C THR A 181 11.96 10.25 -23.37
N VAL A 182 10.79 10.83 -23.63
CA VAL A 182 10.52 12.25 -23.36
C VAL A 182 10.14 12.43 -21.90
N ARG A 183 10.92 13.20 -21.17
CA ARG A 183 10.70 13.53 -19.76
C ARG A 183 9.87 14.81 -19.63
N ILE A 184 8.66 14.69 -19.06
CA ILE A 184 7.79 15.84 -18.77
C ILE A 184 8.01 16.24 -17.30
N MET A 185 8.47 17.48 -17.07
CA MET A 185 8.72 17.96 -15.71
C MET A 185 8.41 19.45 -15.58
N SER A 186 8.18 19.95 -14.37
CA SER A 186 8.05 21.38 -14.13
C SER A 186 9.40 22.10 -14.23
N ILE A 187 9.38 23.39 -14.61
CA ILE A 187 10.61 24.20 -14.75
C ILE A 187 11.42 24.28 -13.44
N HIS A 188 10.75 24.19 -12.29
CA HIS A 188 11.43 24.17 -10.99
C HIS A 188 12.21 22.87 -10.75
N LYS A 189 11.74 21.74 -11.32
CA LYS A 189 12.44 20.44 -11.24
C LYS A 189 13.57 20.34 -12.26
N SER A 190 13.60 21.20 -13.28
CA SER A 190 14.64 21.21 -14.31
C SER A 190 15.84 22.09 -13.94
N LYS A 191 15.89 22.64 -12.75
CA LYS A 191 16.96 23.53 -12.30
C LYS A 191 18.34 22.87 -12.45
N GLY A 192 19.17 23.46 -13.35
CA GLY A 192 20.52 22.98 -13.65
C GLY A 192 20.62 21.94 -14.78
N LEU A 193 19.51 21.57 -15.42
CA LEU A 193 19.51 20.71 -16.59
C LEU A 193 19.51 21.53 -17.88
N GLU A 194 20.30 21.14 -18.88
CA GLU A 194 20.18 21.66 -20.24
C GLU A 194 18.96 21.04 -20.91
N LEU A 195 18.01 21.89 -21.34
CA LEU A 195 16.76 21.45 -21.98
C LEU A 195 16.81 21.75 -23.47
N SER A 196 16.55 20.77 -24.31
CA SER A 196 16.48 20.91 -25.75
C SER A 196 15.15 21.45 -26.25
N LEU A 197 14.08 21.35 -25.46
CA LEU A 197 12.73 21.86 -25.78
C LEU A 197 12.04 22.41 -24.55
N ILE A 198 11.57 23.66 -24.62
CA ILE A 198 10.76 24.30 -23.57
C ILE A 198 9.45 24.76 -24.18
N HIS A 199 8.32 24.28 -23.66
CA HIS A 199 6.99 24.79 -23.98
C HIS A 199 6.39 25.49 -22.76
N ILE A 200 6.16 26.80 -22.87
CA ILE A 200 5.53 27.60 -21.82
C ILE A 200 4.07 27.83 -22.25
N SER A 201 3.12 27.27 -21.49
CA SER A 201 1.70 27.59 -21.63
C SER A 201 1.38 28.73 -20.66
N GLU A 202 0.87 29.87 -21.18
CA GLU A 202 0.33 30.92 -20.33
C GLU A 202 -0.95 30.44 -19.66
N PRO A 203 -1.14 30.73 -18.36
CA PRO A 203 -2.42 30.44 -17.70
C PRO A 203 -3.49 31.37 -18.25
N THR A 204 -4.55 30.81 -18.81
CA THR A 204 -5.80 31.52 -19.14
C THR A 204 -6.62 31.76 -17.89
#